data_994849217298d2901590e2bd795977b7
#
_entry.id   994849217298d2901590e2bd795977b7
#
_cell.length_a   1.000
_cell.length_b   1.000
_cell.length_c   1.000
_cell.angle_alpha   90.00
_cell.angle_beta   90.00
_cell.angle_gamma   90.00
#
_symmetry.space_group_name_H-M   'P 1'
#
loop_
_entity.id
_entity.type
_entity.pdbx_description
1 polymer ?
#
loop_
_entity_poly.entity_id
_entity_poly.type
_entity_poly.pdbx_seq_one_letter_code
_entity_poly.pdbx_strand_id
1 'polypeptide(L)'
;MTRTILVLVLACVAVGCSVLAPRPDRSQTFVLTSAAEEGGGQGRGGAVLSVGIGPVLLPSYLTRSEIVRRSGENRLLYDQNQLWGEPVEQGFRRVLGEDLGQTLGTVHVFQYPWSTGLRVEYQIPIQILRFDADESGLVTLNARWGIRRPGENDVLSSQESKIVEAPRDASTGSVVTAMSAAVGRLSDEIATAIRRVAPAGRRPR
;
A
#
# COMPACT_ATOMS: atom_id res chain seq x y z
N MET A 1 56.43 11.23 -39.08
CA MET A 1 55.91 11.66 -37.76
C MET A 1 54.45 12.09 -37.79
N THR A 2 53.99 12.86 -38.75
CA THR A 2 52.58 13.31 -38.83
C THR A 2 51.54 12.18 -39.02
N ARG A 3 51.83 11.15 -39.80
CA ARG A 3 50.95 10.01 -40.01
C ARG A 3 50.75 9.14 -38.74
N THR A 4 51.82 8.99 -37.94
CA THR A 4 51.77 8.21 -36.68
C THR A 4 50.95 8.92 -35.60
N ILE A 5 51.05 10.26 -35.54
CA ILE A 5 50.25 11.07 -34.61
C ILE A 5 48.76 11.05 -34.98
N LEU A 6 48.46 11.10 -36.29
CA LEU A 6 47.08 11.04 -36.76
C LEU A 6 46.40 9.70 -36.42
N VAL A 7 47.09 8.57 -36.54
CA VAL A 7 46.59 7.24 -36.18
C VAL A 7 46.38 7.13 -34.67
N LEU A 8 47.27 7.71 -33.86
CA LEU A 8 47.15 7.68 -32.39
C LEU A 8 45.93 8.49 -31.90
N VAL A 9 45.69 9.66 -32.51
CA VAL A 9 44.54 10.52 -32.20
C VAL A 9 43.23 9.83 -32.60
N LEU A 10 43.21 9.17 -33.78
CA LEU A 10 42.02 8.44 -34.22
C LEU A 10 41.70 7.24 -33.34
N ALA A 11 42.71 6.53 -32.81
CA ALA A 11 42.55 5.43 -31.86
C ALA A 11 42.01 5.90 -30.51
N CYS A 12 42.42 7.06 -30.00
CA CYS A 12 41.90 7.64 -28.76
C CYS A 12 40.44 8.06 -28.87
N VAL A 13 39.98 8.54 -30.02
CA VAL A 13 38.57 8.91 -30.23
C VAL A 13 37.67 7.69 -30.29
N ALA A 14 38.14 6.55 -30.84
CA ALA A 14 37.39 5.34 -30.91
C ALA A 14 37.13 4.66 -29.51
N VAL A 15 38.03 4.81 -28.57
CA VAL A 15 37.91 4.27 -27.21
C VAL A 15 36.97 5.12 -26.33
N GLY A 16 36.84 6.43 -26.64
CA GLY A 16 36.00 7.36 -25.86
C GLY A 16 34.49 7.09 -25.95
N CYS A 17 34.00 6.46 -27.04
CA CYS A 17 32.56 6.24 -27.22
C CYS A 17 31.96 5.14 -26.35
N SER A 18 32.76 4.23 -25.81
CA SER A 18 32.25 3.14 -24.96
C SER A 18 31.93 3.55 -23.53
N VAL A 19 32.43 4.69 -23.07
CA VAL A 19 32.22 5.17 -21.70
C VAL A 19 30.87 5.89 -21.54
N LEU A 20 30.26 6.34 -22.64
CA LEU A 20 28.97 7.03 -22.66
C LEU A 20 27.78 6.13 -23.00
N ALA A 21 27.95 4.81 -23.08
CA ALA A 21 26.82 3.91 -23.28
C ALA A 21 25.83 4.04 -22.11
N PRO A 22 24.53 4.31 -22.35
CA PRO A 22 23.54 4.34 -21.30
C PRO A 22 23.55 2.98 -20.58
N ARG A 23 23.68 3.01 -19.26
CA ARG A 23 23.49 1.79 -18.46
C ARG A 23 22.05 1.35 -18.61
N PRO A 24 21.78 0.05 -18.88
CA PRO A 24 20.42 -0.45 -18.91
C PRO A 24 19.76 -0.16 -17.56
N ASP A 25 18.56 0.41 -17.62
CA ASP A 25 17.73 0.59 -16.42
C ASP A 25 17.38 -0.79 -15.87
N ARG A 26 17.73 -1.04 -14.61
CA ARG A 26 17.46 -2.28 -13.89
C ARG A 26 16.34 -2.11 -12.86
N SER A 27 15.67 -0.98 -12.90
CA SER A 27 14.59 -0.69 -11.97
C SER A 27 13.44 -1.68 -12.16
N GLN A 28 12.95 -2.19 -11.05
CA GLN A 28 11.76 -3.02 -10.97
C GLN A 28 10.67 -2.23 -10.24
N THR A 29 9.47 -2.28 -10.77
CA THR A 29 8.34 -1.53 -10.24
C THR A 29 7.31 -2.49 -9.67
N PHE A 30 6.81 -2.18 -8.47
CA PHE A 30 5.88 -3.01 -7.71
C PHE A 30 4.66 -2.21 -7.30
N VAL A 31 3.54 -2.89 -7.15
CA VAL A 31 2.28 -2.33 -6.62
C VAL A 31 1.71 -3.27 -5.58
N LEU A 32 0.99 -2.71 -4.61
CA LEU A 32 0.17 -3.53 -3.72
C LEU A 32 -1.02 -4.10 -4.50
N THR A 33 -1.41 -5.32 -4.16
CA THR A 33 -2.53 -6.02 -4.80
C THR A 33 -3.50 -6.51 -3.74
N SER A 34 -4.80 -6.54 -4.05
CA SER A 34 -5.80 -7.14 -3.16
C SER A 34 -5.47 -8.63 -2.93
N ALA A 35 -5.55 -9.07 -1.69
CA ALA A 35 -5.41 -10.47 -1.32
C ALA A 35 -6.72 -11.25 -1.52
N ALA A 36 -7.80 -10.54 -1.74
CA ALA A 36 -9.11 -11.14 -1.95
C ALA A 36 -9.19 -11.77 -3.35
N GLU A 37 -9.55 -13.04 -3.41
CA GLU A 37 -9.71 -13.76 -4.68
C GLU A 37 -10.80 -13.10 -5.54
N GLU A 38 -10.52 -12.88 -6.83
CA GLU A 38 -11.51 -12.45 -7.81
C GLU A 38 -12.63 -13.49 -7.89
N GLY A 39 -13.72 -13.30 -7.18
CA GLY A 39 -14.90 -14.17 -7.26
C GLY A 39 -15.72 -14.37 -6.00
N GLY A 40 -15.31 -13.86 -4.87
CA GLY A 40 -15.89 -14.22 -3.56
C GLY A 40 -16.91 -13.25 -2.94
N GLY A 41 -17.60 -12.43 -3.70
CA GLY A 41 -18.50 -11.44 -3.08
C GLY A 41 -19.73 -11.08 -3.87
N GLN A 42 -20.54 -12.08 -4.29
CA GLN A 42 -21.94 -11.76 -4.57
C GLN A 42 -22.62 -11.51 -3.21
N GLY A 43 -22.76 -10.22 -2.85
CA GLY A 43 -23.45 -9.79 -1.65
C GLY A 43 -24.84 -10.41 -1.59
N ARG A 44 -25.01 -11.42 -0.74
CA ARG A 44 -26.31 -11.88 -0.32
C ARG A 44 -26.95 -10.74 0.46
N GLY A 45 -27.83 -9.94 -0.19
CA GLY A 45 -28.93 -9.15 0.36
C GLY A 45 -28.81 -8.62 1.80
N GLY A 46 -27.64 -8.10 2.20
CA GLY A 46 -27.48 -7.37 3.44
C GLY A 46 -27.82 -5.88 3.25
N ALA A 47 -28.06 -5.16 4.33
CA ALA A 47 -28.21 -3.70 4.29
C ALA A 47 -27.03 -3.10 3.51
N VAL A 48 -27.34 -2.15 2.60
CA VAL A 48 -26.33 -1.47 1.80
C VAL A 48 -25.46 -0.65 2.74
N LEU A 49 -24.34 -1.23 3.15
CA LEU A 49 -23.37 -0.60 4.05
C LEU A 49 -22.48 0.32 3.23
N SER A 50 -22.38 1.58 3.64
CA SER A 50 -21.56 2.59 2.98
C SER A 50 -20.39 3.00 3.88
N VAL A 51 -19.17 2.78 3.40
CA VAL A 51 -17.93 2.96 4.17
C VAL A 51 -17.00 3.94 3.47
N GLY A 52 -16.46 4.91 4.18
CA GLY A 52 -15.44 5.84 3.71
C GLY A 52 -14.09 5.56 4.38
N ILE A 53 -13.07 5.27 3.57
CA ILE A 53 -11.70 5.06 4.07
C ILE A 53 -10.95 6.38 4.09
N GLY A 54 -10.41 6.71 5.24
CA GLY A 54 -9.52 7.85 5.42
C GLY A 54 -10.07 9.01 6.25
N PRO A 55 -9.22 10.02 6.47
CA PRO A 55 -7.87 10.16 5.91
C PRO A 55 -6.92 9.03 6.35
N VAL A 56 -5.98 8.68 5.47
CA VAL A 56 -4.89 7.75 5.77
C VAL A 56 -3.61 8.58 5.93
N LEU A 57 -2.98 8.49 7.09
CA LEU A 57 -1.74 9.19 7.39
C LEU A 57 -0.59 8.20 7.45
N LEU A 58 0.46 8.47 6.69
CA LEU A 58 1.68 7.65 6.67
C LEU A 58 2.86 8.41 7.27
N PRO A 59 3.82 7.71 7.90
CA PRO A 59 5.12 8.28 8.23
C PRO A 59 5.83 8.77 6.96
N SER A 60 6.56 9.88 7.05
CA SER A 60 7.22 10.51 5.90
C SER A 60 8.24 9.61 5.19
N TYR A 61 8.84 8.63 5.89
CA TYR A 61 9.78 7.69 5.27
C TYR A 61 9.12 6.77 4.23
N LEU A 62 7.79 6.62 4.25
CA LEU A 62 7.00 5.85 3.28
C LEU A 62 6.53 6.68 2.08
N THR A 63 6.80 7.99 2.04
CA THR A 63 6.37 8.84 0.92
C THR A 63 7.35 8.83 -0.26
N ARG A 64 8.45 8.11 -0.13
CA ARG A 64 9.46 7.94 -1.19
C ARG A 64 8.98 6.93 -2.22
N SER A 65 9.55 7.02 -3.41
CA SER A 65 9.27 6.07 -4.50
C SER A 65 9.97 4.72 -4.30
N GLU A 66 11.05 4.67 -3.52
CA GLU A 66 11.79 3.44 -3.28
C GLU A 66 11.11 2.58 -2.21
N ILE A 67 11.14 1.27 -2.41
CA ILE A 67 10.70 0.32 -1.38
C ILE A 67 11.71 0.34 -0.24
N VAL A 68 11.21 0.62 0.97
CA VAL A 68 12.03 0.73 2.16
C VAL A 68 12.14 -0.61 2.87
N ARG A 69 13.34 -0.92 3.36
CA ARG A 69 13.61 -2.00 4.31
C ARG A 69 14.23 -1.44 5.58
N ARG A 70 13.96 -2.07 6.68
CA ARG A 70 14.51 -1.69 7.99
C ARG A 70 15.68 -2.59 8.34
N SER A 71 16.81 -1.98 8.74
CA SER A 71 18.00 -2.65 9.21
C SER A 71 18.24 -2.29 10.68
N GLY A 72 18.02 -3.26 11.55
CA GLY A 72 17.98 -3.01 13.00
C GLY A 72 16.83 -2.07 13.38
N GLU A 73 16.98 -1.37 14.50
CA GLU A 73 15.88 -0.56 15.04
C GLU A 73 15.72 0.81 14.35
N ASN A 74 16.83 1.46 13.99
CA ASN A 74 16.85 2.88 13.65
C ASN A 74 17.36 3.20 12.23
N ARG A 75 17.69 2.19 11.42
CA ARG A 75 18.23 2.39 10.07
C ARG A 75 17.23 1.95 9.02
N LEU A 76 17.02 2.81 8.01
CA LEU A 76 16.21 2.52 6.83
C LEU A 76 17.13 2.40 5.60
N LEU A 77 16.88 1.40 4.79
CA LEU A 77 17.58 1.13 3.54
C LEU A 77 16.61 1.33 2.38
N TYR A 78 17.05 2.05 1.36
CA TYR A 78 16.29 2.34 0.15
C TYR A 78 17.07 1.78 -1.04
N ASP A 79 16.46 0.85 -1.77
CA ASP A 79 17.05 0.33 -3.01
C ASP A 79 16.54 1.15 -4.19
N GLN A 80 17.45 1.86 -4.85
CA GLN A 80 17.14 2.70 -6.01
C GLN A 80 16.57 1.94 -7.20
N ASN A 81 16.71 0.62 -7.24
CA ASN A 81 16.20 -0.23 -8.31
C ASN A 81 14.87 -0.92 -7.96
N GLN A 82 14.34 -0.73 -6.76
CA GLN A 82 13.10 -1.33 -6.30
C GLN A 82 12.10 -0.22 -5.98
N LEU A 83 11.18 0.04 -6.88
CA LEU A 83 10.33 1.21 -6.85
C LEU A 83 8.85 0.85 -6.69
N TRP A 84 8.11 1.72 -6.04
CA TRP A 84 6.66 1.69 -6.08
C TRP A 84 6.15 2.25 -7.41
N GLY A 85 5.18 1.59 -8.04
CA GLY A 85 4.53 2.03 -9.27
C GLY A 85 3.48 3.12 -9.04
N GLU A 86 3.07 3.30 -7.79
CA GLU A 86 2.18 4.35 -7.32
C GLU A 86 2.60 4.77 -5.90
N PRO A 87 2.24 5.97 -5.43
CA PRO A 87 2.47 6.33 -4.04
C PRO A 87 1.87 5.28 -3.09
N VAL A 88 2.65 4.81 -2.12
CA VAL A 88 2.24 3.75 -1.17
C VAL A 88 0.90 4.06 -0.51
N GLU A 89 0.63 5.34 -0.19
CA GLU A 89 -0.66 5.75 0.38
C GLU A 89 -1.83 5.43 -0.54
N GLN A 90 -1.67 5.67 -1.85
CA GLN A 90 -2.73 5.40 -2.83
C GLN A 90 -2.96 3.90 -2.98
N GLY A 91 -1.88 3.12 -3.14
CA GLY A 91 -1.95 1.66 -3.20
C GLY A 91 -2.57 1.05 -1.94
N PHE A 92 -2.17 1.52 -0.78
CA PHE A 92 -2.73 1.10 0.51
C PHE A 92 -4.24 1.36 0.58
N ARG A 93 -4.69 2.58 0.24
CA ARG A 93 -6.13 2.91 0.25
C ARG A 93 -6.92 2.10 -0.76
N ARG A 94 -6.37 1.91 -1.94
CA ARG A 94 -7.01 1.13 -3.01
C ARG A 94 -7.21 -0.32 -2.57
N VAL A 95 -6.13 -0.99 -2.16
CA VAL A 95 -6.17 -2.40 -1.74
C VAL A 95 -7.05 -2.59 -0.51
N LEU A 96 -6.92 -1.74 0.50
CA LEU A 96 -7.80 -1.79 1.68
C LEU A 96 -9.28 -1.64 1.28
N GLY A 97 -9.58 -0.77 0.31
CA GLY A 97 -10.94 -0.56 -0.19
C GLY A 97 -11.49 -1.77 -0.92
N GLU A 98 -10.68 -2.38 -1.77
CA GLU A 98 -11.02 -3.60 -2.51
C GLU A 98 -11.30 -4.76 -1.54
N ASP A 99 -10.38 -5.02 -0.60
CA ASP A 99 -10.51 -6.08 0.40
C ASP A 99 -11.72 -5.85 1.33
N LEU A 100 -11.92 -4.62 1.79
CA LEU A 100 -13.07 -4.25 2.64
C LEU A 100 -14.40 -4.44 1.89
N GLY A 101 -14.47 -4.02 0.64
CA GLY A 101 -15.64 -4.20 -0.19
C GLY A 101 -16.03 -5.67 -0.32
N GLN A 102 -15.05 -6.52 -0.58
CA GLN A 102 -15.26 -7.97 -0.67
C GLN A 102 -15.66 -8.57 0.67
N THR A 103 -14.91 -8.29 1.74
CA THR A 103 -15.18 -8.84 3.08
C THR A 103 -16.54 -8.39 3.62
N LEU A 104 -16.96 -7.15 3.37
CA LEU A 104 -18.26 -6.63 3.78
C LEU A 104 -19.41 -7.00 2.82
N GLY A 105 -19.10 -7.44 1.60
CA GLY A 105 -20.07 -7.70 0.56
C GLY A 105 -20.76 -6.44 0.05
N THR A 106 -20.05 -5.33 -0.04
CA THR A 106 -20.57 -4.03 -0.52
C THR A 106 -19.67 -3.41 -1.58
N VAL A 107 -20.28 -2.74 -2.54
CA VAL A 107 -19.58 -1.92 -3.55
C VAL A 107 -19.47 -0.44 -3.12
N HIS A 108 -20.10 -0.07 -1.99
CA HIS A 108 -20.12 1.31 -1.48
C HIS A 108 -18.96 1.60 -0.55
N VAL A 109 -17.73 1.37 -1.04
CA VAL A 109 -16.50 1.74 -0.34
C VAL A 109 -15.89 2.93 -1.03
N PHE A 110 -15.78 4.05 -0.33
CA PHE A 110 -15.31 5.32 -0.87
C PHE A 110 -13.97 5.72 -0.24
N GLN A 111 -13.12 6.35 -1.03
CA GLN A 111 -11.85 6.89 -0.55
C GLN A 111 -11.98 8.37 -0.22
N TYR A 112 -11.37 8.79 0.91
CA TYR A 112 -11.29 10.20 1.28
C TYR A 112 -10.29 10.97 0.38
N PRO A 113 -10.60 12.21 -0.05
CA PRO A 113 -11.88 12.90 0.13
C PRO A 113 -12.93 12.41 -0.88
N TRP A 114 -14.12 12.07 -0.42
CA TRP A 114 -15.25 11.71 -1.29
C TRP A 114 -16.04 12.94 -1.72
N SER A 115 -16.77 12.82 -2.82
CA SER A 115 -17.57 13.90 -3.42
C SER A 115 -18.72 14.32 -2.50
N THR A 116 -19.04 15.61 -2.51
CA THR A 116 -20.23 16.17 -1.85
C THR A 116 -21.50 15.49 -2.39
N GLY A 117 -22.31 14.93 -1.50
CA GLY A 117 -23.53 14.20 -1.88
C GLY A 117 -23.45 12.69 -1.70
N LEU A 118 -22.26 12.11 -1.60
CA LEU A 118 -22.12 10.72 -1.18
C LEU A 118 -22.44 10.58 0.31
N ARG A 119 -23.37 9.68 0.64
CA ARG A 119 -23.70 9.35 2.02
C ARG A 119 -22.79 8.23 2.48
N VAL A 120 -21.82 8.58 3.33
CA VAL A 120 -20.95 7.63 4.02
C VAL A 120 -21.53 7.40 5.41
N GLU A 121 -21.85 6.17 5.75
CA GLU A 121 -22.38 5.82 7.09
C GLU A 121 -21.27 5.69 8.12
N TYR A 122 -20.16 5.07 7.73
CA TYR A 122 -18.99 4.86 8.59
C TYR A 122 -17.73 5.39 7.92
N GLN A 123 -17.01 6.23 8.63
CA GLN A 123 -15.70 6.73 8.22
C GLN A 123 -14.62 6.03 9.03
N ILE A 124 -13.54 5.65 8.35
CA ILE A 124 -12.41 4.93 8.93
C ILE A 124 -11.14 5.76 8.76
N PRO A 125 -10.83 6.68 9.69
CA PRO A 125 -9.53 7.33 9.74
C PRO A 125 -8.47 6.31 10.16
N ILE A 126 -7.30 6.37 9.50
CA ILE A 126 -6.20 5.43 9.72
C ILE A 126 -4.90 6.20 9.85
N GLN A 127 -4.12 5.89 10.86
CA GLN A 127 -2.75 6.36 11.03
C GLN A 127 -1.82 5.15 10.97
N ILE A 128 -1.04 5.05 9.92
CA ILE A 128 0.02 4.05 9.80
C ILE A 128 1.20 4.51 10.66
N LEU A 129 1.64 3.67 11.57
CA LEU A 129 2.82 3.91 12.42
C LEU A 129 4.06 3.25 11.84
N ARG A 130 3.86 2.09 11.21
CA ARG A 130 4.91 1.32 10.55
C ARG A 130 4.33 0.51 9.41
N PHE A 131 5.02 0.47 8.27
CA PHE A 131 4.70 -0.41 7.14
C PHE A 131 5.96 -0.66 6.34
N ASP A 132 6.79 -1.55 6.82
CA ASP A 132 8.08 -1.89 6.21
C ASP A 132 8.44 -3.36 6.50
N ALA A 133 9.41 -3.87 5.75
CA ALA A 133 10.00 -5.17 5.98
C ALA A 133 11.37 -5.01 6.66
N ASP A 134 11.76 -5.95 7.49
CA ASP A 134 13.09 -6.04 8.06
C ASP A 134 14.10 -6.70 7.08
N GLU A 135 15.33 -6.93 7.53
CA GLU A 135 16.40 -7.55 6.74
C GLU A 135 16.08 -8.99 6.32
N SER A 136 15.28 -9.70 7.11
CA SER A 136 14.81 -11.05 6.77
C SER A 136 13.65 -11.03 5.77
N GLY A 137 13.10 -9.86 5.51
CA GLY A 137 11.91 -9.64 4.69
C GLY A 137 10.60 -9.71 5.47
N LEU A 138 10.66 -9.92 6.80
CA LEU A 138 9.47 -9.97 7.64
C LEU A 138 8.78 -8.61 7.66
N VAL A 139 7.56 -8.55 7.14
CA VAL A 139 6.75 -7.34 7.05
C VAL A 139 6.08 -7.06 8.39
N THR A 140 6.10 -5.80 8.80
CA THR A 140 5.33 -5.31 9.94
C THR A 140 4.43 -4.16 9.49
N LEU A 141 3.12 -4.31 9.65
CA LEU A 141 2.14 -3.25 9.57
C LEU A 141 1.65 -2.92 10.99
N ASN A 142 1.90 -1.69 11.44
CA ASN A 142 1.33 -1.17 12.68
C ASN A 142 0.46 0.05 12.35
N ALA A 143 -0.82 -0.01 12.71
CA ALA A 143 -1.81 1.00 12.35
C ALA A 143 -2.74 1.29 13.53
N ARG A 144 -3.01 2.57 13.78
CA ARG A 144 -4.12 3.04 14.61
C ARG A 144 -5.27 3.43 13.71
N TRP A 145 -6.46 2.98 14.04
CA TRP A 145 -7.64 3.27 13.24
C TRP A 145 -8.88 3.35 14.12
N GLY A 146 -9.90 3.99 13.59
CA GLY A 146 -11.17 4.09 14.29
C GLY A 146 -12.35 3.97 13.35
N ILE A 147 -13.53 3.86 13.91
CA ILE A 147 -14.82 3.91 13.20
C ILE A 147 -15.62 5.05 13.81
N ARG A 148 -16.10 5.95 12.96
CA ARG A 148 -16.97 7.07 13.36
C ARG A 148 -18.06 7.32 12.32
N ARG A 149 -19.12 8.02 12.69
CA ARG A 149 -20.08 8.56 11.74
C ARG A 149 -19.63 9.94 11.25
N PRO A 150 -19.63 10.18 9.92
CA PRO A 150 -19.30 11.51 9.40
C PRO A 150 -20.26 12.57 9.96
N GLY A 151 -19.70 13.69 10.42
CA GLY A 151 -20.49 14.79 11.01
C GLY A 151 -20.85 14.62 12.48
N GLU A 152 -20.61 13.48 13.08
CA GLU A 152 -20.72 13.23 14.51
C GLU A 152 -19.33 13.23 15.17
N ASN A 153 -19.25 13.71 16.42
CA ASN A 153 -17.99 13.64 17.18
C ASN A 153 -17.75 12.31 17.84
N ASP A 154 -18.72 11.40 17.76
CA ASP A 154 -18.66 10.11 18.44
C ASP A 154 -17.77 9.12 17.71
N VAL A 155 -16.76 8.64 18.41
CA VAL A 155 -15.92 7.52 17.98
C VAL A 155 -16.59 6.23 18.43
N LEU A 156 -17.05 5.43 17.46
CA LEU A 156 -17.72 4.15 17.73
C LEU A 156 -16.75 3.05 18.12
N SER A 157 -15.52 3.10 17.58
CA SER A 157 -14.45 2.16 17.89
C SER A 157 -13.10 2.83 17.62
N SER A 158 -12.09 2.49 18.44
CA SER A 158 -10.69 2.90 18.23
C SER A 158 -9.81 1.71 18.60
N GLN A 159 -8.88 1.36 17.71
CA GLN A 159 -8.01 0.18 17.86
C GLN A 159 -6.61 0.46 17.31
N GLU A 160 -5.66 -0.33 17.79
CA GLU A 160 -4.32 -0.44 17.23
C GLU A 160 -4.10 -1.89 16.78
N SER A 161 -3.74 -2.06 15.52
CA SER A 161 -3.41 -3.36 14.92
C SER A 161 -1.93 -3.47 14.70
N LYS A 162 -1.34 -4.60 15.08
CA LYS A 162 0.04 -4.96 14.77
C LYS A 162 0.03 -6.29 14.02
N ILE A 163 0.23 -6.21 12.72
CA ILE A 163 0.17 -7.35 11.80
C ILE A 163 1.60 -7.64 11.34
N VAL A 164 1.95 -8.92 11.36
CA VAL A 164 3.26 -9.41 10.93
C VAL A 164 3.06 -10.49 9.90
N GLU A 165 3.69 -10.34 8.73
CA GLU A 165 3.61 -11.28 7.62
C GLU A 165 5.00 -11.70 7.16
N ALA A 166 5.18 -13.01 7.02
CA ALA A 166 6.40 -13.57 6.49
C ALA A 166 6.31 -13.69 4.96
N PRO A 167 7.29 -13.18 4.20
CA PRO A 167 7.35 -13.41 2.77
C PRO A 167 7.70 -14.88 2.49
N ARG A 168 7.38 -15.34 1.29
CA ARG A 168 7.74 -16.70 0.86
C ARG A 168 9.26 -16.88 0.71
N ASP A 169 9.94 -15.81 0.30
CA ASP A 169 11.38 -15.72 0.13
C ASP A 169 11.83 -14.25 0.30
N ALA A 170 13.15 -13.99 0.26
CA ALA A 170 13.72 -12.66 0.47
C ALA A 170 13.59 -11.71 -0.74
N SER A 171 12.98 -12.12 -1.86
CA SER A 171 12.79 -11.28 -3.04
C SER A 171 11.84 -10.11 -2.73
N THR A 172 12.05 -8.99 -3.40
CA THR A 172 11.16 -7.82 -3.23
C THR A 172 9.73 -8.14 -3.63
N GLY A 173 9.50 -8.95 -4.66
CA GLY A 173 8.17 -9.41 -5.05
C GLY A 173 7.46 -10.16 -3.93
N SER A 174 8.14 -11.10 -3.26
CA SER A 174 7.59 -11.84 -2.12
C SER A 174 7.30 -10.93 -0.93
N VAL A 175 8.16 -9.94 -0.68
CA VAL A 175 7.94 -8.94 0.37
C VAL A 175 6.71 -8.09 0.05
N VAL A 176 6.54 -7.61 -1.18
CA VAL A 176 5.35 -6.83 -1.58
C VAL A 176 4.08 -7.66 -1.49
N THR A 177 4.15 -8.96 -1.81
CA THR A 177 3.02 -9.88 -1.59
C THR A 177 2.67 -9.99 -0.10
N ALA A 178 3.65 -10.10 0.78
CA ALA A 178 3.42 -10.11 2.23
C ALA A 178 2.89 -8.76 2.74
N MET A 179 3.35 -7.64 2.17
CA MET A 179 2.78 -6.31 2.46
C MET A 179 1.30 -6.23 2.06
N SER A 180 0.95 -6.76 0.89
CA SER A 180 -0.44 -6.84 0.43
C SER A 180 -1.30 -7.70 1.37
N ALA A 181 -0.80 -8.85 1.80
CA ALA A 181 -1.47 -9.72 2.76
C ALA A 181 -1.70 -9.02 4.12
N ALA A 182 -0.74 -8.21 4.57
CA ALA A 182 -0.89 -7.44 5.80
C ALA A 182 -2.03 -6.41 5.70
N VAL A 183 -2.21 -5.77 4.53
CA VAL A 183 -3.34 -4.86 4.29
C VAL A 183 -4.66 -5.63 4.29
N GLY A 184 -4.71 -6.82 3.67
CA GLY A 184 -5.88 -7.69 3.69
C GLY A 184 -6.31 -8.09 5.11
N ARG A 185 -5.34 -8.45 5.97
CA ARG A 185 -5.65 -8.74 7.40
C ARG A 185 -6.16 -7.52 8.15
N LEU A 186 -5.62 -6.35 7.90
CA LEU A 186 -6.15 -5.11 8.48
C LEU A 186 -7.59 -4.87 8.03
N SER A 187 -7.90 -5.14 6.76
CA SER A 187 -9.26 -5.08 6.22
C SER A 187 -10.22 -6.01 6.98
N ASP A 188 -9.82 -7.24 7.26
CA ASP A 188 -10.64 -8.21 8.01
C ASP A 188 -10.91 -7.76 9.45
N GLU A 189 -9.92 -7.18 10.13
CA GLU A 189 -10.10 -6.62 11.47
C GLU A 189 -11.09 -5.46 11.45
N ILE A 190 -10.94 -4.53 10.50
CA ILE A 190 -11.84 -3.38 10.30
C ILE A 190 -13.25 -3.86 9.96
N ALA A 191 -13.41 -4.80 9.03
CA ALA A 191 -14.71 -5.36 8.67
C ALA A 191 -15.41 -6.00 9.85
N THR A 192 -14.68 -6.73 10.68
CA THR A 192 -15.19 -7.35 11.91
C THR A 192 -15.67 -6.29 12.89
N ALA A 193 -14.93 -5.20 13.08
CA ALA A 193 -15.31 -4.10 13.94
C ALA A 193 -16.54 -3.35 13.40
N ILE A 194 -16.62 -3.12 12.09
CA ILE A 194 -17.80 -2.50 11.47
C ILE A 194 -19.05 -3.34 11.72
N ARG A 195 -18.98 -4.66 11.56
CA ARG A 195 -20.12 -5.56 11.82
C ARG A 195 -20.60 -5.50 13.27
N ARG A 196 -19.72 -5.21 14.22
CA ARG A 196 -20.08 -5.06 15.65
C ARG A 196 -20.80 -3.75 15.94
N VAL A 197 -20.43 -2.66 15.27
CA VAL A 197 -21.02 -1.32 15.49
C VAL A 197 -22.21 -1.04 14.58
N ALA A 198 -22.34 -1.79 13.48
CA ALA A 198 -23.48 -1.68 12.58
C ALA A 198 -24.70 -2.37 13.21
N PRO A 199 -25.84 -1.67 13.37
CA PRO A 199 -27.04 -2.30 13.93
C PRO A 199 -27.52 -3.42 13.02
N ALA A 200 -27.74 -4.61 13.60
CA ALA A 200 -28.31 -5.74 12.90
C ALA A 200 -29.71 -5.34 12.38
N GLY A 201 -29.89 -5.26 11.05
CA GLY A 201 -31.21 -5.20 10.43
C GLY A 201 -31.77 -3.87 10.03
N ARG A 202 -30.98 -2.85 9.71
CA ARG A 202 -31.52 -1.63 9.08
C ARG A 202 -31.87 -1.93 7.61
N ARG A 203 -33.15 -2.27 7.35
CA ARG A 203 -33.69 -2.24 5.98
C ARG A 203 -33.68 -0.80 5.48
N PRO A 204 -33.32 -0.55 4.21
CA PRO A 204 -33.40 0.79 3.64
C PRO A 204 -34.86 1.27 3.66
N ARG A 205 -35.06 2.51 4.14
CA ARG A 205 -36.33 3.24 3.97
C ARG A 205 -36.38 3.88 2.59
#